data_f18edaed5cf551e3018277d81da79b08
#
_entry.id   f18edaed5cf551e3018277d81da79b08
#
_cell.length_a   1.000
_cell.length_b   1.000
_cell.length_c   1.000
_cell.angle_alpha   90.00
_cell.angle_beta   90.00
_cell.angle_gamma   90.00
#
_symmetry.space_group_name_H-M   'P 1'
#
loop_
_entity.id
_entity.type
_entity.pdbx_description
1 polymer ?
#
loop_
_entity_poly.entity_id
_entity_poly.type
_entity_poly.pdbx_seq_one_letter_code
_entity_poly.pdbx_strand_id
1 'polypeptide(L)'
;MKKYALLLALALATGAVTAQITPQVTVYGKVREYQESYTLGTASALTRLTNDSSRLGVKASADMGDGITATAVMETAVAMDAPSATTLGDRAATFSLSNSLGSVSLGRDKNSVARVLDNYDALDNAYGTIATTIHSAQGTRLQNGVFVNTATFAGFTGQYVMANSETAGTTNVQTGSISYTLGPVSATVARYDDSSTSLSTIVGVKYKLASTGTTLFAMYSDDKVSNVSTNGTSVGVSQTVSEKLSVQGTYGQTNTNVTGRGLGVTYAMNKALNFHARYSFIDTTTDVTQYGVGVEFSF
;
A
#
# COMPACT_ATOMS: atom_id res chain seq x y z
N MET A 1 13.96 -34.00 -6.03
CA MET A 1 13.60 -32.64 -6.46
C MET A 1 12.29 -32.73 -7.23
N LYS A 2 11.16 -32.57 -6.57
CA LYS A 2 9.83 -32.64 -7.20
C LYS A 2 9.43 -31.26 -7.64
N LYS A 3 9.38 -31.05 -8.96
CA LYS A 3 8.86 -29.82 -9.59
C LYS A 3 7.35 -29.78 -9.36
N TYR A 4 6.89 -28.88 -8.50
CA TYR A 4 5.46 -28.59 -8.38
C TYR A 4 5.08 -27.70 -9.56
N ALA A 5 4.67 -28.33 -10.66
CA ALA A 5 3.93 -27.64 -11.70
C ALA A 5 2.53 -27.37 -11.15
N LEU A 6 2.28 -26.12 -10.76
CA LEU A 6 0.93 -25.65 -10.51
C LEU A 6 0.24 -25.51 -11.88
N LEU A 7 -0.37 -26.60 -12.35
CA LEU A 7 -1.22 -26.60 -13.52
C LEU A 7 -2.50 -25.83 -13.15
N LEU A 8 -2.53 -24.55 -13.51
CA LEU A 8 -3.77 -23.78 -13.61
C LEU A 8 -4.54 -24.35 -14.80
N ALA A 9 -5.33 -25.40 -14.57
CA ALA A 9 -6.27 -25.90 -15.57
C ALA A 9 -7.42 -24.86 -15.71
N LEU A 10 -7.20 -23.83 -16.52
CA LEU A 10 -8.29 -23.03 -17.04
C LEU A 10 -8.99 -23.91 -18.07
N ALA A 11 -10.12 -24.50 -17.71
CA ALA A 11 -10.98 -25.21 -18.65
C ALA A 11 -11.50 -24.13 -19.66
N LEU A 12 -10.86 -24.05 -20.80
CA LEU A 12 -11.36 -23.32 -21.97
C LEU A 12 -12.57 -24.10 -22.49
N ALA A 13 -13.75 -23.74 -22.00
CA ALA A 13 -14.99 -24.11 -22.69
C ALA A 13 -15.02 -23.33 -24.01
N THR A 14 -14.76 -24.02 -25.12
CA THR A 14 -14.89 -23.49 -26.50
C THR A 14 -16.35 -23.39 -26.88
N GLY A 15 -17.05 -22.41 -26.30
CA GLY A 15 -18.26 -21.87 -26.86
C GLY A 15 -17.90 -20.71 -27.81
N ALA A 16 -18.19 -20.80 -29.06
CA ALA A 16 -18.00 -19.69 -30.01
C ALA A 16 -18.94 -18.54 -29.61
N VAL A 17 -18.56 -17.70 -28.70
CA VAL A 17 -19.23 -16.43 -28.40
C VAL A 17 -18.63 -15.38 -29.33
N THR A 18 -19.31 -15.04 -30.39
CA THR A 18 -19.00 -13.91 -31.28
C THR A 18 -19.51 -12.58 -30.68
N ALA A 19 -19.60 -12.48 -29.38
CA ALA A 19 -19.88 -11.21 -28.74
C ALA A 19 -18.65 -10.30 -28.88
N GLN A 20 -18.82 -9.15 -29.48
CA GLN A 20 -17.78 -8.14 -29.58
C GLN A 20 -17.43 -7.68 -28.15
N ILE A 21 -16.26 -8.08 -27.65
CA ILE A 21 -15.76 -7.65 -26.35
C ILE A 21 -15.42 -6.16 -26.47
N THR A 22 -16.11 -5.32 -25.70
CA THR A 22 -15.85 -3.88 -25.64
C THR A 22 -15.17 -3.56 -24.32
N PRO A 23 -13.83 -3.37 -24.28
CA PRO A 23 -13.14 -2.99 -23.06
C PRO A 23 -13.59 -1.62 -22.57
N GLN A 24 -13.81 -1.49 -21.26
CA GLN A 24 -13.91 -0.20 -20.60
C GLN A 24 -12.52 0.27 -20.23
N VAL A 25 -12.13 1.46 -20.69
CA VAL A 25 -10.84 2.06 -20.38
C VAL A 25 -11.06 3.26 -19.47
N THR A 26 -10.33 3.28 -18.35
CA THR A 26 -10.34 4.38 -17.39
C THR A 26 -8.92 4.91 -17.26
N VAL A 27 -8.77 6.21 -17.41
CA VAL A 27 -7.57 6.95 -17.02
C VAL A 27 -7.81 7.51 -15.63
N TYR A 28 -6.86 7.34 -14.74
CA TYR A 28 -6.95 7.84 -13.37
C TYR A 28 -5.59 8.35 -12.91
N GLY A 29 -5.61 9.18 -11.90
CA GLY A 29 -4.35 9.67 -11.36
C GLY A 29 -4.53 10.38 -10.03
N LYS A 30 -3.37 10.71 -9.47
CA LYS A 30 -3.26 11.52 -8.28
C LYS A 30 -2.01 12.39 -8.37
N VAL A 31 -2.16 13.66 -8.08
CA VAL A 31 -1.08 14.61 -7.84
C VAL A 31 -1.13 14.95 -6.36
N ARG A 32 -0.01 14.76 -5.64
CA ARG A 32 0.10 15.11 -4.23
C ARG A 32 1.48 15.68 -3.95
N GLU A 33 1.51 16.97 -3.65
CA GLU A 33 2.71 17.75 -3.45
C GLU A 33 2.66 18.49 -2.13
N TYR A 34 3.81 18.61 -1.48
CA TYR A 34 3.99 19.37 -0.23
C TYR A 34 5.09 20.39 -0.37
N GLN A 35 4.82 21.62 0.07
CA GLN A 35 5.86 22.54 0.46
C GLN A 35 6.27 22.19 1.89
N GLU A 36 7.48 21.69 2.06
CA GLU A 36 7.97 21.20 3.34
C GLU A 36 9.16 21.97 3.88
N SER A 37 9.31 21.91 5.19
CA SER A 37 10.54 22.17 5.91
C SER A 37 11.01 20.86 6.56
N TYR A 38 12.24 20.48 6.26
CA TYR A 38 12.88 19.26 6.72
C TYR A 38 14.14 19.59 7.49
N THR A 39 14.30 19.03 8.68
CA THR A 39 15.50 19.22 9.53
C THR A 39 16.04 17.85 9.94
N LEU A 40 17.33 17.66 9.80
CA LEU A 40 18.07 16.46 10.21
C LEU A 40 19.03 16.81 11.33
N GLY A 41 18.76 16.30 12.53
CA GLY A 41 19.55 16.61 13.75
C GLY A 41 19.61 18.10 14.01
N THR A 42 20.84 18.63 14.13
CA THR A 42 21.10 20.05 14.34
C THR A 42 21.37 20.84 13.05
N ALA A 43 21.16 20.23 11.88
CA ALA A 43 21.36 20.90 10.60
C ALA A 43 20.33 22.03 10.38
N SER A 44 20.70 23.00 9.54
CA SER A 44 19.73 24.02 9.13
C SER A 44 18.56 23.39 8.36
N ALA A 45 17.37 23.94 8.60
CA ALA A 45 16.17 23.47 7.93
C ALA A 45 16.26 23.65 6.41
N LEU A 46 15.92 22.59 5.68
CA LEU A 46 15.82 22.61 4.22
C LEU A 46 14.35 22.82 3.84
N THR A 47 14.08 23.86 3.06
CA THR A 47 12.76 24.10 2.49
C THR A 47 12.72 23.62 1.06
N ARG A 48 11.76 22.76 0.70
CA ARG A 48 11.65 22.21 -0.65
C ARG A 48 10.21 21.84 -1.01
N LEU A 49 9.96 21.66 -2.30
CA LEU A 49 8.78 20.96 -2.79
C LEU A 49 9.06 19.46 -2.74
N THR A 50 8.09 18.67 -2.30
CA THR A 50 8.23 17.21 -2.18
C THR A 50 7.02 16.53 -2.78
N ASN A 51 7.30 15.65 -3.75
CA ASN A 51 6.29 14.78 -4.35
C ASN A 51 5.97 13.60 -3.42
N ASP A 52 4.68 13.42 -3.14
CA ASP A 52 4.23 12.30 -2.31
C ASP A 52 3.33 11.34 -3.09
N SER A 53 3.96 10.41 -3.78
CA SER A 53 3.28 9.31 -4.46
C SER A 53 2.31 9.75 -5.57
N SER A 54 2.60 10.87 -6.24
CA SER A 54 1.88 11.28 -7.46
C SER A 54 2.00 10.20 -8.53
N ARG A 55 0.93 10.02 -9.29
CA ARG A 55 0.84 8.90 -10.25
C ARG A 55 -0.18 9.14 -11.35
N LEU A 56 0.05 8.47 -12.46
CA LEU A 56 -0.88 8.34 -13.58
C LEU A 56 -1.09 6.86 -13.87
N GLY A 57 -2.33 6.46 -14.09
CA GLY A 57 -2.67 5.07 -14.40
C GLY A 57 -3.71 4.94 -15.49
N VAL A 58 -3.65 3.81 -16.18
CA VAL A 58 -4.65 3.36 -17.13
C VAL A 58 -5.12 1.97 -16.72
N LYS A 59 -6.43 1.79 -16.67
CA LYS A 59 -7.08 0.50 -16.40
C LYS A 59 -7.99 0.17 -17.58
N ALA A 60 -7.80 -1.00 -18.16
CA ALA A 60 -8.72 -1.57 -19.14
C ALA A 60 -9.38 -2.81 -18.54
N SER A 61 -10.70 -2.94 -18.65
CA SER A 61 -11.46 -4.07 -18.10
C SER A 61 -12.50 -4.52 -19.10
N ALA A 62 -12.67 -5.84 -19.26
CA ALA A 62 -13.64 -6.44 -20.15
C ALA A 62 -14.30 -7.67 -19.54
N ASP A 63 -15.60 -7.81 -19.73
CA ASP A 63 -16.34 -9.04 -19.45
C ASP A 63 -16.00 -10.06 -20.54
N MET A 64 -15.52 -11.22 -20.13
CA MET A 64 -15.13 -12.32 -21.01
C MET A 64 -16.23 -13.39 -21.14
N GLY A 65 -17.39 -13.19 -20.51
CA GLY A 65 -18.44 -14.20 -20.37
C GLY A 65 -18.21 -15.14 -19.19
N ASP A 66 -19.20 -15.97 -18.89
CA ASP A 66 -19.18 -16.98 -17.82
C ASP A 66 -18.78 -16.44 -16.43
N GLY A 67 -19.06 -15.15 -16.19
CA GLY A 67 -18.70 -14.46 -14.93
C GLY A 67 -17.20 -14.18 -14.78
N ILE A 68 -16.43 -14.24 -15.86
CA ILE A 68 -15.00 -13.94 -15.90
C ILE A 68 -14.78 -12.51 -16.38
N THR A 69 -14.01 -11.72 -15.63
CA THR A 69 -13.57 -10.39 -16.02
C THR A 69 -12.06 -10.39 -16.21
N ALA A 70 -11.60 -9.90 -17.37
CA ALA A 70 -10.19 -9.62 -17.63
C ALA A 70 -9.90 -8.14 -17.33
N THR A 71 -8.79 -7.85 -16.64
CA THR A 71 -8.37 -6.49 -16.31
C THR A 71 -6.87 -6.32 -16.53
N ALA A 72 -6.48 -5.26 -17.25
CA ALA A 72 -5.10 -4.81 -17.35
C ALA A 72 -4.95 -3.46 -16.64
N VAL A 73 -3.89 -3.30 -15.85
CA VAL A 73 -3.56 -2.04 -15.15
C VAL A 73 -2.12 -1.67 -15.46
N MET A 74 -1.89 -0.41 -15.76
CA MET A 74 -0.56 0.19 -15.83
C MET A 74 -0.59 1.49 -15.03
N GLU A 75 0.23 1.59 -13.98
CA GLU A 75 0.35 2.77 -13.12
C GLU A 75 1.82 3.18 -13.01
N THR A 76 2.07 4.43 -13.22
CA THR A 76 3.41 5.03 -13.27
C THR A 76 3.51 6.16 -12.26
N ALA A 77 4.64 6.25 -11.54
CA ALA A 77 4.94 7.39 -10.70
C ALA A 77 5.17 8.64 -11.57
N VAL A 78 4.72 9.78 -11.07
CA VAL A 78 4.97 11.09 -11.68
C VAL A 78 5.70 11.94 -10.66
N ALA A 79 6.93 12.36 -10.96
CA ALA A 79 7.66 13.32 -10.16
C ALA A 79 7.36 14.73 -10.70
N MET A 80 6.86 15.62 -9.83
CA MET A 80 6.55 17.01 -10.19
C MET A 80 7.53 17.99 -9.55
N ASP A 81 8.26 17.55 -8.55
CA ASP A 81 9.25 18.30 -7.79
C ASP A 81 10.66 18.28 -8.42
N ALA A 82 10.94 17.27 -9.25
CA ALA A 82 12.21 17.13 -9.93
C ALA A 82 12.07 16.30 -11.22
N PRO A 83 12.90 16.53 -12.24
CA PRO A 83 12.94 15.64 -13.40
C PRO A 83 13.38 14.25 -12.96
N SER A 84 12.59 13.25 -13.30
CA SER A 84 12.83 11.85 -12.97
C SER A 84 12.71 10.99 -14.21
N ALA A 85 13.62 10.02 -14.36
CA ALA A 85 13.43 8.97 -15.34
C ALA A 85 12.28 8.07 -14.87
N THR A 86 11.11 8.24 -15.47
CA THR A 86 9.92 7.48 -15.13
C THR A 86 9.83 6.25 -16.03
N THR A 87 9.79 5.07 -15.44
CA THR A 87 9.54 3.82 -16.16
C THR A 87 8.05 3.53 -16.14
N LEU A 88 7.46 3.32 -17.32
CA LEU A 88 6.05 2.96 -17.42
C LEU A 88 5.76 1.67 -16.62
N GLY A 89 4.74 1.72 -15.78
CA GLY A 89 4.35 0.56 -14.96
C GLY A 89 5.23 0.31 -13.73
N ASP A 90 6.05 1.29 -13.33
CA ASP A 90 6.95 1.17 -12.17
C ASP A 90 6.19 1.00 -10.85
N ARG A 91 4.92 1.46 -10.78
CA ARG A 91 4.04 1.30 -9.62
C ARG A 91 3.16 0.07 -9.70
N ALA A 92 2.51 -0.16 -10.84
CA ALA A 92 1.76 -1.37 -11.13
C ALA A 92 1.76 -1.64 -12.63
N ALA A 93 1.93 -2.90 -13.00
CA ALA A 93 1.79 -3.41 -14.36
C ALA A 93 1.24 -4.84 -14.23
N THR A 94 -0.07 -5.00 -14.32
CA THR A 94 -0.74 -6.28 -14.06
C THR A 94 -1.74 -6.64 -15.14
N PHE A 95 -1.84 -7.95 -15.40
CA PHE A 95 -2.97 -8.56 -16.09
C PHE A 95 -3.66 -9.52 -15.12
N SER A 96 -4.96 -9.41 -14.98
CA SER A 96 -5.77 -10.15 -14.01
C SER A 96 -6.97 -10.82 -14.67
N LEU A 97 -7.28 -12.03 -14.21
CA LEU A 97 -8.56 -12.68 -14.43
C LEU A 97 -9.27 -12.82 -13.08
N SER A 98 -10.52 -12.45 -13.02
CA SER A 98 -11.33 -12.50 -11.80
C SER A 98 -12.70 -13.11 -12.06
N ASN A 99 -13.25 -13.76 -11.03
CA ASN A 99 -14.62 -14.30 -10.99
C ASN A 99 -15.18 -14.22 -9.57
N SER A 100 -16.31 -14.88 -9.31
CA SER A 100 -16.95 -14.91 -8.00
C SER A 100 -16.12 -15.56 -6.87
N LEU A 101 -15.09 -16.33 -7.18
CA LEU A 101 -14.21 -17.01 -6.20
C LEU A 101 -12.98 -16.16 -5.84
N GLY A 102 -12.62 -15.18 -6.70
CA GLY A 102 -11.45 -14.34 -6.48
C GLY A 102 -10.75 -13.94 -7.78
N SER A 103 -9.46 -13.68 -7.71
CA SER A 103 -8.66 -13.28 -8.87
C SER A 103 -7.28 -13.87 -8.87
N VAL A 104 -6.73 -14.02 -10.09
CA VAL A 104 -5.32 -14.30 -10.33
C VAL A 104 -4.78 -13.17 -11.20
N SER A 105 -3.66 -12.57 -10.76
CA SER A 105 -3.00 -11.50 -11.50
C SER A 105 -1.54 -11.85 -11.73
N LEU A 106 -1.01 -11.44 -12.87
CA LEU A 106 0.39 -11.60 -13.25
C LEU A 106 1.00 -10.20 -13.40
N GLY A 107 2.26 -10.04 -13.00
CA GLY A 107 3.01 -8.81 -13.25
C GLY A 107 3.62 -8.19 -12.00
N ARG A 108 3.52 -6.86 -11.88
CA ARG A 108 4.11 -6.06 -10.81
C ARG A 108 3.03 -5.35 -10.00
N ASP A 109 3.06 -5.50 -8.66
CA ASP A 109 2.16 -4.79 -7.75
C ASP A 109 2.75 -4.76 -6.32
N LYS A 110 2.03 -4.08 -5.40
CA LYS A 110 2.40 -4.01 -3.97
C LYS A 110 2.39 -5.38 -3.31
N ASN A 111 3.35 -5.60 -2.41
CA ASN A 111 3.36 -6.76 -1.52
C ASN A 111 2.32 -6.63 -0.40
N SER A 112 2.02 -7.74 0.27
CA SER A 112 0.98 -7.79 1.30
C SER A 112 1.32 -6.96 2.54
N VAL A 113 2.60 -6.89 2.95
CA VAL A 113 3.06 -6.10 4.11
C VAL A 113 2.90 -4.61 3.84
N ALA A 114 3.32 -4.13 2.65
CA ALA A 114 3.17 -2.73 2.26
C ALA A 114 1.69 -2.28 2.21
N ARG A 115 0.78 -3.19 1.87
CA ARG A 115 -0.67 -2.92 1.90
C ARG A 115 -1.20 -2.73 3.32
N VAL A 116 -0.61 -3.38 4.33
CA VAL A 116 -0.98 -3.15 5.74
C VAL A 116 -0.62 -1.73 6.15
N LEU A 117 0.58 -1.23 5.79
CA LEU A 117 0.94 0.16 6.08
C LEU A 117 -0.04 1.15 5.45
N ASP A 118 -0.43 0.95 4.19
CA ASP A 118 -1.40 1.83 3.52
C ASP A 118 -2.77 1.85 4.20
N ASN A 119 -3.19 0.72 4.77
CA ASN A 119 -4.57 0.55 5.28
C ASN A 119 -4.73 0.87 6.76
N TYR A 120 -3.65 0.82 7.54
CA TYR A 120 -3.69 0.90 9.00
C TYR A 120 -2.85 2.04 9.59
N ASP A 121 -2.27 2.91 8.76
CA ASP A 121 -1.70 4.18 9.21
C ASP A 121 -2.75 5.29 9.22
N ALA A 122 -2.82 6.03 10.31
CA ALA A 122 -3.77 7.15 10.47
C ALA A 122 -3.46 8.34 9.54
N LEU A 123 -2.23 8.43 9.01
CA LEU A 123 -1.78 9.44 8.05
C LEU A 123 -1.77 8.91 6.61
N ASP A 124 -2.46 7.78 6.33
CA ASP A 124 -2.61 7.17 4.99
C ASP A 124 -1.28 6.78 4.33
N ASN A 125 -0.27 6.44 5.12
CA ASN A 125 1.10 6.16 4.66
C ASN A 125 1.60 7.24 3.69
N ALA A 126 1.29 8.49 4.03
CA ALA A 126 1.57 9.69 3.26
C ALA A 126 2.70 10.50 3.88
N TYR A 127 3.03 11.66 3.29
CA TYR A 127 3.97 12.61 3.85
C TYR A 127 3.68 12.88 5.34
N GLY A 128 4.72 12.88 6.17
CA GLY A 128 4.61 13.01 7.63
C GLY A 128 4.21 11.73 8.35
N THR A 129 4.07 10.58 7.65
CA THR A 129 3.89 9.28 8.31
C THR A 129 5.16 8.85 9.04
N ILE A 130 4.97 8.13 10.14
CA ILE A 130 6.03 7.42 10.86
C ILE A 130 6.03 5.92 10.52
N ALA A 131 5.00 5.46 9.81
CA ALA A 131 4.74 4.03 9.63
C ALA A 131 5.90 3.30 8.95
N THR A 132 6.52 3.88 7.93
CA THR A 132 7.66 3.29 7.21
C THR A 132 8.97 3.28 7.99
N THR A 133 9.08 4.10 9.04
CA THR A 133 10.24 4.11 9.95
C THR A 133 10.07 3.09 11.09
N ILE A 134 8.85 2.95 11.60
CA ILE A 134 8.53 2.04 12.71
C ILE A 134 8.35 0.60 12.21
N HIS A 135 7.81 0.43 11.00
CA HIS A 135 7.51 -0.88 10.41
C HIS A 135 8.21 -1.01 9.05
N SER A 136 8.98 -2.06 8.89
CA SER A 136 9.63 -2.34 7.60
C SER A 136 8.61 -2.87 6.59
N ALA A 137 8.56 -2.25 5.41
CA ALA A 137 7.69 -2.70 4.33
C ALA A 137 8.33 -3.74 3.40
N GLN A 138 9.59 -4.11 3.62
CA GLN A 138 10.38 -5.10 2.87
C GLN A 138 10.04 -5.07 1.36
N GLY A 139 10.64 -4.13 0.64
CA GLY A 139 10.41 -3.96 -0.80
C GLY A 139 8.92 -3.71 -1.11
N THR A 140 8.53 -2.48 -1.31
CA THR A 140 7.11 -2.08 -1.43
C THR A 140 6.36 -2.79 -2.56
N ARG A 141 7.05 -3.15 -3.65
CA ARG A 141 6.45 -3.79 -4.82
C ARG A 141 7.26 -4.99 -5.27
N LEU A 142 6.55 -6.02 -5.71
CA LEU A 142 7.12 -7.23 -6.29
C LEU A 142 6.89 -7.22 -7.80
N GLN A 143 7.93 -7.51 -8.55
CA GLN A 143 7.88 -7.77 -10.00
C GLN A 143 7.88 -9.27 -10.25
N ASN A 144 7.53 -9.69 -11.48
CA ASN A 144 7.44 -11.10 -11.89
C ASN A 144 6.55 -11.91 -10.95
N GLY A 145 5.50 -11.26 -10.42
CA GLY A 145 4.62 -11.81 -9.41
C GLY A 145 3.42 -12.53 -10.01
N VAL A 146 3.03 -13.62 -9.33
CA VAL A 146 1.72 -14.25 -9.42
C VAL A 146 0.98 -13.92 -8.14
N PHE A 147 -0.12 -13.17 -8.25
CA PHE A 147 -0.95 -12.71 -7.14
C PHE A 147 -2.27 -13.48 -7.17
N VAL A 148 -2.60 -14.17 -6.12
CA VAL A 148 -3.87 -14.88 -5.95
C VAL A 148 -4.64 -14.21 -4.82
N ASN A 149 -5.87 -13.76 -5.10
CA ASN A 149 -6.75 -13.16 -4.11
C ASN A 149 -8.04 -13.97 -4.04
N THR A 150 -8.53 -14.25 -2.84
CA THR A 150 -9.84 -14.87 -2.66
C THR A 150 -10.96 -13.84 -2.76
N ALA A 151 -12.17 -14.29 -3.10
CA ALA A 151 -13.36 -13.51 -2.79
C ALA A 151 -13.53 -13.35 -1.28
N THR A 152 -14.38 -12.42 -0.87
CA THR A 152 -14.74 -12.25 0.54
C THR A 152 -15.70 -13.36 0.96
N PHE A 153 -15.34 -14.10 2.00
CA PHE A 153 -16.18 -15.12 2.60
C PHE A 153 -16.32 -14.86 4.11
N ALA A 154 -17.51 -14.67 4.60
CA ALA A 154 -17.80 -14.37 6.01
C ALA A 154 -16.95 -13.23 6.60
N GLY A 155 -16.64 -12.21 5.81
CA GLY A 155 -15.77 -11.07 6.18
C GLY A 155 -14.28 -11.32 5.99
N PHE A 156 -13.85 -12.53 5.63
CA PHE A 156 -12.44 -12.84 5.37
C PHE A 156 -12.08 -12.70 3.89
N THR A 157 -10.88 -12.16 3.64
CA THR A 157 -10.21 -12.20 2.34
C THR A 157 -8.79 -12.68 2.52
N GLY A 158 -8.26 -13.43 1.55
CA GLY A 158 -6.89 -13.90 1.52
C GLY A 158 -6.14 -13.40 0.29
N GLN A 159 -4.87 -13.12 0.45
CA GLN A 159 -3.94 -12.88 -0.65
C GLN A 159 -2.72 -13.77 -0.49
N TYR A 160 -2.25 -14.34 -1.58
CA TYR A 160 -0.94 -15.00 -1.67
C TYR A 160 -0.23 -14.49 -2.92
N VAL A 161 1.06 -14.21 -2.78
CA VAL A 161 1.91 -13.73 -3.87
C VAL A 161 3.20 -14.54 -3.89
N MET A 162 3.58 -14.98 -5.07
CA MET A 162 4.89 -15.52 -5.36
C MET A 162 5.54 -14.67 -6.44
N ALA A 163 6.66 -14.03 -6.12
CA ALA A 163 7.48 -13.29 -7.07
C ALA A 163 8.71 -14.13 -7.45
N ASN A 164 8.82 -14.42 -8.73
CA ASN A 164 9.89 -15.28 -9.24
C ASN A 164 11.18 -14.49 -9.38
N SER A 165 12.29 -15.10 -8.95
CA SER A 165 13.62 -14.59 -9.28
C SER A 165 13.96 -14.89 -10.74
N GLU A 166 14.50 -13.91 -11.46
CA GLU A 166 15.04 -14.09 -12.82
C GLU A 166 16.51 -14.57 -12.80
N THR A 167 17.11 -14.68 -11.60
CA THR A 167 18.49 -15.10 -11.44
C THR A 167 18.53 -16.56 -10.99
N ALA A 168 19.21 -17.41 -11.76
CA ALA A 168 19.36 -18.82 -11.42
C ALA A 168 20.06 -18.98 -10.06
N GLY A 169 19.50 -19.85 -9.21
CA GLY A 169 20.04 -20.11 -7.87
C GLY A 169 19.58 -19.11 -6.79
N THR A 170 18.82 -18.08 -7.13
CA THR A 170 18.20 -17.18 -6.17
C THR A 170 16.80 -17.70 -5.78
N THR A 171 16.42 -17.46 -4.55
CA THR A 171 15.10 -17.84 -4.01
C THR A 171 14.00 -16.89 -4.48
N ASN A 172 12.79 -17.43 -4.61
CA ASN A 172 11.59 -16.64 -4.89
C ASN A 172 11.13 -15.90 -3.62
N VAL A 173 10.58 -14.71 -3.79
CA VAL A 173 9.92 -13.99 -2.71
C VAL A 173 8.48 -14.49 -2.57
N GLN A 174 8.06 -14.74 -1.33
CA GLN A 174 6.69 -15.08 -1.00
C GLN A 174 6.12 -14.04 -0.03
N THR A 175 4.88 -13.66 -0.26
CA THR A 175 4.14 -12.80 0.67
C THR A 175 2.67 -13.18 0.65
N GLY A 176 1.99 -12.97 1.76
CA GLY A 176 0.57 -13.25 1.84
C GLY A 176 -0.08 -12.48 2.98
N SER A 177 -1.39 -12.40 2.94
CA SER A 177 -2.18 -11.80 4.01
C SER A 177 -3.53 -12.48 4.17
N ILE A 178 -4.05 -12.40 5.38
CA ILE A 178 -5.45 -12.67 5.70
C ILE A 178 -6.02 -11.42 6.33
N SER A 179 -7.11 -10.92 5.76
CA SER A 179 -7.84 -9.75 6.24
C SER A 179 -9.24 -10.17 6.70
N TYR A 180 -9.70 -9.54 7.76
CA TYR A 180 -11.05 -9.70 8.29
C TYR A 180 -11.70 -8.32 8.42
N THR A 181 -12.93 -8.18 7.93
CA THR A 181 -13.72 -6.96 8.09
C THR A 181 -15.16 -7.33 8.42
N LEU A 182 -15.61 -6.92 9.61
CA LEU A 182 -16.98 -7.09 10.04
C LEU A 182 -17.41 -5.89 10.89
N GLY A 183 -18.45 -5.20 10.43
CA GLY A 183 -18.96 -4.01 11.11
C GLY A 183 -17.86 -2.93 11.26
N PRO A 184 -17.60 -2.44 12.48
CA PRO A 184 -16.62 -1.38 12.71
C PRO A 184 -15.17 -1.87 12.73
N VAL A 185 -14.92 -3.17 12.77
CA VAL A 185 -13.59 -3.78 12.91
C VAL A 185 -13.03 -4.17 11.56
N SER A 186 -11.77 -3.82 11.32
CA SER A 186 -10.96 -4.39 10.24
C SER A 186 -9.60 -4.77 10.80
N ALA A 187 -9.12 -5.95 10.46
CA ALA A 187 -7.81 -6.47 10.86
C ALA A 187 -7.15 -7.20 9.71
N THR A 188 -5.84 -7.11 9.62
CA THR A 188 -5.03 -7.85 8.64
C THR A 188 -3.76 -8.35 9.30
N VAL A 189 -3.42 -9.61 9.04
CA VAL A 189 -2.07 -10.13 9.26
C VAL A 189 -1.45 -10.36 7.89
N ALA A 190 -0.20 -9.91 7.71
CA ALA A 190 0.57 -10.14 6.50
C ALA A 190 1.98 -10.62 6.84
N ARG A 191 2.53 -11.43 5.94
CA ARG A 191 3.89 -11.96 6.03
C ARG A 191 4.61 -11.81 4.70
N TYR A 192 5.89 -11.48 4.77
CA TYR A 192 6.85 -11.42 3.66
C TYR A 192 8.05 -12.31 3.99
N ASP A 193 8.54 -13.06 3.01
CA ASP A 193 9.67 -13.95 3.14
C ASP A 193 10.44 -13.99 1.81
N ASP A 194 11.70 -13.56 1.81
CA ASP A 194 12.58 -13.67 0.65
C ASP A 194 13.43 -14.97 0.68
N SER A 195 13.17 -15.82 1.68
CA SER A 195 13.84 -17.11 1.90
C SER A 195 15.36 -17.01 2.08
N SER A 196 15.91 -15.80 2.25
CA SER A 196 17.34 -15.60 2.40
C SER A 196 17.71 -14.69 3.57
N THR A 197 17.33 -13.44 3.52
CA THR A 197 17.79 -12.40 4.46
C THR A 197 16.68 -11.66 5.17
N SER A 198 15.47 -11.65 4.61
CA SER A 198 14.40 -10.80 5.10
C SER A 198 13.12 -11.57 5.36
N LEU A 199 12.61 -11.43 6.57
CA LEU A 199 11.37 -11.97 7.02
C LEU A 199 10.62 -10.86 7.76
N SER A 200 9.39 -10.59 7.37
CA SER A 200 8.54 -9.60 8.04
C SER A 200 7.16 -10.18 8.30
N THR A 201 6.65 -9.93 9.49
CA THR A 201 5.25 -10.21 9.84
C THR A 201 4.67 -8.94 10.42
N ILE A 202 3.54 -8.49 9.89
CA ILE A 202 2.84 -7.30 10.37
C ILE A 202 1.37 -7.60 10.63
N VAL A 203 0.86 -7.04 11.71
CA VAL A 203 -0.57 -7.06 12.05
C VAL A 203 -1.05 -5.62 12.10
N GLY A 204 -2.14 -5.33 11.40
CA GLY A 204 -2.83 -4.05 11.46
C GLY A 204 -4.27 -4.25 11.93
N VAL A 205 -4.75 -3.36 12.79
CA VAL A 205 -6.14 -3.32 13.27
C VAL A 205 -6.66 -1.90 13.18
N LYS A 206 -7.89 -1.73 12.73
CA LYS A 206 -8.60 -0.46 12.85
C LYS A 206 -10.02 -0.69 13.35
N TYR A 207 -10.49 0.26 14.13
CA TYR A 207 -11.83 0.29 14.70
C TYR A 207 -12.51 1.63 14.41
N LYS A 208 -13.62 1.60 13.69
CA LYS A 208 -14.37 2.80 13.30
C LYS A 208 -15.56 3.03 14.21
N LEU A 209 -15.49 4.07 15.04
CA LEU A 209 -16.62 4.55 15.87
C LEU A 209 -17.51 5.46 15.02
N ALA A 210 -18.52 4.89 14.38
CA ALA A 210 -19.38 5.62 13.44
C ALA A 210 -20.13 6.79 14.08
N SER A 211 -20.52 6.65 15.38
CA SER A 211 -21.26 7.68 16.12
C SER A 211 -20.46 8.97 16.37
N THR A 212 -19.14 8.88 16.43
CA THR A 212 -18.26 10.03 16.71
C THR A 212 -17.43 10.44 15.51
N GLY A 213 -17.41 9.67 14.43
CA GLY A 213 -16.53 9.89 13.29
C GLY A 213 -15.05 9.60 13.60
N THR A 214 -14.77 8.83 14.67
CA THR A 214 -13.42 8.48 15.11
C THR A 214 -13.01 7.13 14.50
N THR A 215 -11.78 7.04 14.00
CA THR A 215 -11.14 5.76 13.65
C THR A 215 -9.87 5.60 14.46
N LEU A 216 -9.75 4.49 15.15
CA LEU A 216 -8.55 4.09 15.88
C LEU A 216 -7.76 3.09 15.05
N PHE A 217 -6.42 3.19 15.11
CA PHE A 217 -5.49 2.35 14.39
C PHE A 217 -4.44 1.79 15.34
N ALA A 218 -4.03 0.55 15.09
CA ALA A 218 -2.89 -0.06 15.76
C ALA A 218 -2.16 -0.99 14.78
N MET A 219 -0.83 -0.98 14.82
CA MET A 219 0.01 -1.92 14.08
C MET A 219 1.11 -2.47 14.99
N TYR A 220 1.47 -3.72 14.71
CA TYR A 220 2.64 -4.38 15.28
C TYR A 220 3.38 -5.10 14.16
N SER A 221 4.70 -4.98 14.13
CA SER A 221 5.55 -5.75 13.21
C SER A 221 6.67 -6.46 13.94
N ASP A 222 7.05 -7.61 13.40
CA ASP A 222 8.27 -8.35 13.71
C ASP A 222 9.05 -8.52 12.40
N ASP A 223 10.14 -7.77 12.28
CA ASP A 223 10.92 -7.64 11.07
C ASP A 223 12.33 -8.18 11.32
N LYS A 224 12.76 -9.10 10.48
CA LYS A 224 14.12 -9.62 10.49
C LYS A 224 14.79 -9.30 9.15
N VAL A 225 15.88 -8.55 9.18
CA VAL A 225 16.68 -8.19 8.02
C VAL A 225 18.13 -8.52 8.31
N SER A 226 18.75 -9.35 7.46
CA SER A 226 20.16 -9.77 7.61
C SER A 226 20.50 -10.26 9.03
N ASN A 227 19.59 -11.05 9.63
CA ASN A 227 19.67 -11.60 11.00
C ASN A 227 19.51 -10.57 12.14
N VAL A 228 19.20 -9.33 11.84
CA VAL A 228 18.84 -8.33 12.86
C VAL A 228 17.31 -8.29 12.97
N SER A 229 16.79 -8.48 14.18
CA SER A 229 15.35 -8.42 14.45
C SER A 229 14.98 -7.07 15.01
N THR A 230 13.94 -6.46 14.47
CA THR A 230 13.36 -5.20 14.93
C THR A 230 11.85 -5.36 15.06
N ASN A 231 11.32 -5.04 16.23
CA ASN A 231 9.88 -5.03 16.45
C ASN A 231 9.38 -3.60 16.47
N GLY A 232 8.32 -3.34 15.72
CA GLY A 232 7.68 -2.04 15.66
C GLY A 232 6.26 -2.09 16.24
N THR A 233 5.88 -1.05 16.97
CA THR A 233 4.50 -0.87 17.46
C THR A 233 4.06 0.56 17.16
N SER A 234 2.88 0.74 16.61
CA SER A 234 2.29 2.06 16.43
C SER A 234 0.80 2.08 16.74
N VAL A 235 0.33 3.25 17.15
CA VAL A 235 -1.08 3.55 17.37
C VAL A 235 -1.43 4.87 16.68
N GLY A 236 -2.66 5.01 16.24
CA GLY A 236 -3.11 6.23 15.58
C GLY A 236 -4.59 6.49 15.79
N VAL A 237 -4.97 7.72 15.54
CA VAL A 237 -6.35 8.17 15.57
C VAL A 237 -6.61 9.11 14.40
N SER A 238 -7.76 8.95 13.77
CA SER A 238 -8.31 9.92 12.82
C SER A 238 -9.69 10.33 13.31
N GLN A 239 -9.92 11.64 13.43
CA GLN A 239 -11.17 12.23 13.89
C GLN A 239 -11.77 13.11 12.81
N THR A 240 -12.96 12.78 12.36
CA THR A 240 -13.78 13.66 11.53
C THR A 240 -14.37 14.75 12.42
N VAL A 241 -13.95 15.98 12.20
CA VAL A 241 -14.42 17.16 12.95
C VAL A 241 -15.65 17.77 12.29
N SER A 242 -15.69 17.75 10.96
CA SER A 242 -16.84 18.17 10.15
C SER A 242 -16.85 17.40 8.83
N GLU A 243 -17.86 17.59 7.99
CA GLU A 243 -17.94 16.95 6.67
C GLU A 243 -16.70 17.17 5.79
N LYS A 244 -15.95 18.25 6.04
CA LYS A 244 -14.76 18.61 5.24
C LYS A 244 -13.45 18.58 6.02
N LEU A 245 -13.49 18.48 7.34
CA LEU A 245 -12.30 18.60 8.17
C LEU A 245 -12.07 17.33 8.97
N SER A 246 -10.88 16.78 8.89
CA SER A 246 -10.39 15.71 9.76
C SER A 246 -9.02 16.05 10.35
N VAL A 247 -8.78 15.54 11.55
CA VAL A 247 -7.49 15.62 12.23
C VAL A 247 -6.97 14.23 12.51
N GLN A 248 -5.65 14.05 12.44
CA GLN A 248 -5.02 12.75 12.60
C GLN A 248 -3.83 12.87 13.56
N GLY A 249 -3.57 11.81 14.31
CA GLY A 249 -2.39 11.68 15.14
C GLY A 249 -1.88 10.25 15.13
N THR A 250 -0.58 10.07 15.17
CA THR A 250 0.07 8.77 15.26
C THR A 250 1.29 8.82 16.17
N TYR A 251 1.54 7.72 16.87
CA TYR A 251 2.73 7.49 17.68
C TYR A 251 3.21 6.06 17.46
N GLY A 252 4.51 5.86 17.43
CA GLY A 252 5.09 4.54 17.30
C GLY A 252 6.50 4.46 17.88
N GLN A 253 6.92 3.22 18.13
CA GLN A 253 8.25 2.93 18.64
C GLN A 253 8.74 1.56 18.16
N THR A 254 10.06 1.41 18.15
CA THR A 254 10.73 0.13 17.93
C THR A 254 11.42 -0.35 19.20
N ASN A 255 11.75 -1.66 19.25
CA ASN A 255 12.58 -2.23 20.32
C ASN A 255 14.05 -1.73 20.28
N THR A 256 14.45 -1.01 19.24
CA THR A 256 15.78 -0.38 19.10
C THR A 256 15.78 1.10 19.49
N ASN A 257 14.77 1.53 20.26
CA ASN A 257 14.61 2.90 20.76
C ASN A 257 14.40 3.98 19.69
N VAL A 258 13.97 3.63 18.49
CA VAL A 258 13.44 4.59 17.53
C VAL A 258 12.01 4.93 17.93
N THR A 259 11.69 6.20 18.11
CA THR A 259 10.32 6.65 18.33
C THR A 259 9.88 7.64 17.27
N GLY A 260 8.58 7.67 16.99
CA GLY A 260 7.99 8.56 16.00
C GLY A 260 6.65 9.09 16.44
N ARG A 261 6.35 10.32 16.05
CA ARG A 261 5.04 10.95 16.24
C ARG A 261 4.69 11.77 15.02
N GLY A 262 3.43 11.69 14.61
CA GLY A 262 2.92 12.42 13.47
C GLY A 262 1.58 13.07 13.79
N LEU A 263 1.35 14.24 13.23
CA LEU A 263 0.08 14.97 13.30
C LEU A 263 -0.34 15.38 11.91
N GLY A 264 -1.64 15.37 11.66
CA GLY A 264 -2.19 15.72 10.38
C GLY A 264 -3.50 16.48 10.50
N VAL A 265 -3.72 17.38 9.56
CA VAL A 265 -5.02 18.01 9.28
C VAL A 265 -5.29 17.82 7.80
N THR A 266 -6.50 17.39 7.47
CA THR A 266 -6.97 17.27 6.09
C THR A 266 -8.26 18.06 5.94
N TYR A 267 -8.28 18.98 4.96
CA TYR A 267 -9.49 19.69 4.53
C TYR A 267 -9.89 19.20 3.14
N ALA A 268 -11.00 18.47 3.05
CA ALA A 268 -11.59 18.00 1.80
C ALA A 268 -12.45 19.10 1.19
N MET A 269 -11.93 19.79 0.18
CA MET A 269 -12.72 20.78 -0.56
C MET A 269 -13.87 20.10 -1.30
N ASN A 270 -13.59 18.98 -1.94
CA ASN A 270 -14.54 18.07 -2.58
C ASN A 270 -13.93 16.65 -2.68
N LYS A 271 -14.57 15.74 -3.42
CA LYS A 271 -14.08 14.34 -3.58
C LYS A 271 -12.75 14.23 -4.32
N ALA A 272 -12.38 15.22 -5.10
CA ALA A 272 -11.18 15.20 -5.94
C ALA A 272 -10.02 16.03 -5.35
N LEU A 273 -10.32 17.08 -4.54
CA LEU A 273 -9.33 18.05 -4.09
C LEU A 273 -9.29 18.14 -2.56
N ASN A 274 -8.13 17.84 -1.99
CA ASN A 274 -7.83 17.91 -0.58
C ASN A 274 -6.63 18.83 -0.32
N PHE A 275 -6.64 19.51 0.82
CA PHE A 275 -5.51 20.24 1.39
C PHE A 275 -5.06 19.57 2.67
N HIS A 276 -3.75 19.53 2.88
CA HIS A 276 -3.14 18.85 4.02
C HIS A 276 -2.19 19.79 4.75
N ALA A 277 -2.15 19.69 6.09
CA ALA A 277 -1.04 20.14 6.89
C ALA A 277 -0.53 18.94 7.69
N ARG A 278 0.78 18.70 7.69
CA ARG A 278 1.42 17.53 8.30
C ARG A 278 2.61 17.97 9.14
N TYR A 279 2.83 17.26 10.23
CA TYR A 279 4.01 17.34 11.06
C TYR A 279 4.44 15.93 11.45
N SER A 280 5.74 15.68 11.43
CA SER A 280 6.31 14.49 12.07
C SER A 280 7.63 14.79 12.73
N PHE A 281 7.89 14.03 13.80
CA PHE A 281 9.16 13.97 14.48
C PHE A 281 9.53 12.51 14.68
N ILE A 282 10.76 12.16 14.31
CA ILE A 282 11.32 10.83 14.50
C ILE A 282 12.60 11.00 15.32
N ASP A 283 12.60 10.39 16.48
CA ASP A 283 13.72 10.35 17.41
C ASP A 283 14.55 9.10 17.10
N THR A 284 15.75 9.34 16.64
CA THR A 284 16.76 8.32 16.30
C THR A 284 18.13 8.86 16.71
N THR A 285 19.22 8.18 16.35
CA THR A 285 20.59 8.73 16.52
C THR A 285 20.78 10.09 15.86
N THR A 286 19.98 10.39 14.86
CA THR A 286 19.93 11.72 14.20
C THR A 286 18.45 12.03 13.95
N ASP A 287 17.89 12.89 14.80
CA ASP A 287 16.46 13.23 14.78
C ASP A 287 16.02 13.80 13.44
N VAL A 288 14.79 13.47 13.06
CA VAL A 288 14.15 14.03 11.86
C VAL A 288 12.92 14.82 12.26
N THR A 289 12.86 16.08 11.88
CA THR A 289 11.66 16.93 12.00
C THR A 289 11.21 17.35 10.64
N GLN A 290 9.93 17.13 10.36
CA GLN A 290 9.28 17.52 9.11
C GLN A 290 7.97 18.21 9.41
N TYR A 291 7.68 19.29 8.68
CA TYR A 291 6.35 19.88 8.62
C TYR A 291 6.10 20.45 7.24
N GLY A 292 4.88 20.36 6.78
CA GLY A 292 4.53 20.83 5.44
C GLY A 292 3.05 21.03 5.25
N VAL A 293 2.75 21.83 4.25
CA VAL A 293 1.40 22.00 3.71
C VAL A 293 1.35 21.49 2.29
N GLY A 294 0.28 20.81 1.93
CA GLY A 294 0.20 20.13 0.64
C GLY A 294 -1.19 20.16 0.04
N VAL A 295 -1.22 19.78 -1.22
CA VAL A 295 -2.43 19.62 -2.00
C VAL A 295 -2.46 18.22 -2.61
N GLU A 296 -3.64 17.61 -2.61
CA GLU A 296 -3.90 16.35 -3.31
C GLU A 296 -5.05 16.54 -4.27
N PHE A 297 -4.82 16.23 -5.55
CA PHE A 297 -5.85 16.18 -6.58
C PHE A 297 -5.92 14.78 -7.18
N SER A 298 -7.10 14.18 -7.15
CA SER A 298 -7.38 12.85 -7.70
C SER A 298 -8.42 12.94 -8.82
N PHE A 299 -8.21 12.22 -9.92
CA PHE A 299 -9.09 12.21 -11.09
C PHE A 299 -9.22 10.81 -11.70
#